data_ec85e693b086eb1b4f11de1861fead24
#
_entry.id   ec85e693b086eb1b4f11de1861fead24
#
_cell.length_a   1.000
_cell.length_b   1.000
_cell.length_c   1.000
_cell.angle_alpha   90.00
_cell.angle_beta   90.00
_cell.angle_gamma   90.00
#
_symmetry.space_group_name_H-M   'P 1'
#
loop_
_entity.id
_entity.type
_entity.pdbx_description
1 polymer ?
#
loop_
_entity_poly.entity_id
_entity_poly.type
_entity_poly.pdbx_seq_one_letter_code
_entity_poly.pdbx_strand_id
1 'polypeptide(L)'
;MEFSEDIFVGGSITDEEDIIFKLKNGEFPTDVYCVCRCPEGKFRYEIMSCRELKKELRRKHFIICGIGGSKSEAFEIFRTIVEETDEFA
;
A
#
# COMPACT_ATOMS: atom_id res chain seq x y z
N MET A 1 -0.82 11.96 -0.23
CA MET A 1 -1.12 10.52 -0.31
C MET A 1 -2.58 10.31 -0.68
N GLU A 2 -2.81 9.46 -1.66
CA GLU A 2 -4.15 9.13 -2.11
C GLU A 2 -4.40 7.64 -1.93
N PHE A 3 -5.66 7.24 -2.05
CA PHE A 3 -6.07 5.84 -1.96
C PHE A 3 -6.74 5.44 -3.26
N SER A 4 -6.42 4.25 -3.74
CA SER A 4 -7.07 3.68 -4.90
C SER A 4 -8.55 3.43 -4.58
N GLU A 5 -9.40 3.44 -5.58
CA GLU A 5 -10.81 3.12 -5.39
C GLU A 5 -11.00 1.70 -4.89
N ASP A 6 -10.17 0.79 -5.39
CA ASP A 6 -10.21 -0.62 -5.00
C ASP A 6 -8.94 -0.96 -4.24
N ILE A 7 -9.01 -0.92 -2.92
CA ILE A 7 -7.88 -1.28 -2.08
C ILE A 7 -7.91 -2.78 -1.80
N PHE A 8 -6.82 -3.45 -2.13
CA PHE A 8 -6.67 -4.88 -1.83
C PHE A 8 -6.24 -5.03 -0.37
N VAL A 9 -6.93 -5.88 0.35
CA VAL A 9 -6.69 -6.07 1.78
C VAL A 9 -6.27 -7.51 2.06
N GLY A 10 -5.14 -7.67 2.72
CA GLY A 10 -4.63 -8.98 3.07
C GLY A 10 -5.52 -9.70 4.09
N GLY A 11 -5.51 -11.02 4.01
CA GLY A 11 -6.38 -11.84 4.87
C GLY A 11 -6.12 -11.71 6.36
N SER A 12 -4.93 -11.28 6.76
CA SER A 12 -4.61 -11.08 8.18
C SER A 12 -5.12 -9.75 8.73
N ILE A 13 -5.56 -8.86 7.86
CA ILE A 13 -6.08 -7.56 8.26
C ILE A 13 -7.54 -7.70 8.66
N THR A 14 -7.84 -7.39 9.90
CA THR A 14 -9.20 -7.47 10.44
C THR A 14 -9.86 -6.11 10.60
N ASP A 15 -9.06 -5.06 10.73
CA ASP A 15 -9.55 -3.71 10.99
C ASP A 15 -9.22 -2.78 9.81
N GLU A 16 -9.62 -3.15 8.60
CA GLU A 16 -9.25 -2.38 7.41
C GLU A 16 -9.76 -0.93 7.47
N GLU A 17 -10.97 -0.72 7.92
CA GLU A 17 -11.55 0.62 8.02
C GLU A 17 -10.76 1.50 8.99
N ASP A 18 -10.36 0.93 10.11
CA ASP A 18 -9.59 1.63 11.12
C ASP A 18 -8.20 1.98 10.59
N ILE A 19 -7.57 1.05 9.91
CA ILE A 19 -6.24 1.27 9.32
C ILE A 19 -6.30 2.37 8.27
N ILE A 20 -7.27 2.32 7.39
CA ILE A 20 -7.44 3.34 6.36
C ILE A 20 -7.71 4.71 6.99
N PHE A 21 -8.56 4.74 8.01
CA PHE A 21 -8.87 5.95 8.73
C PHE A 21 -7.61 6.55 9.36
N LYS A 22 -6.79 5.72 10.01
CA LYS A 22 -5.55 6.16 10.62
C LYS A 22 -4.59 6.73 9.57
N LEU A 23 -4.43 6.03 8.47
CA LEU A 23 -3.54 6.49 7.39
C LEU A 23 -4.01 7.83 6.82
N LYS A 24 -5.30 8.01 6.66
CA LYS A 24 -5.86 9.28 6.18
C LYS A 24 -5.61 10.43 7.14
N ASN A 25 -5.46 10.14 8.42
CA ASN A 25 -5.21 11.13 9.45
C ASN A 25 -3.73 11.27 9.80
N GLY A 26 -2.85 10.68 9.01
CA GLY A 26 -1.42 10.80 9.24
C GLY A 26 -0.88 9.89 10.33
N GLU A 27 -1.65 8.91 10.75
CA GLU A 27 -1.21 7.92 11.71
C GLU A 27 -0.77 6.66 10.98
N PHE A 28 0.40 6.14 11.32
CA PHE A 28 1.01 5.02 10.59
C PHE A 28 1.18 3.82 11.52
N PRO A 29 0.26 2.83 11.43
CA PRO A 29 0.38 1.61 12.25
C PRO A 29 1.67 0.87 11.99
N THR A 30 2.30 0.33 13.03
CA THR A 30 3.61 -0.30 12.93
C THR A 30 3.61 -1.65 12.23
N ASP A 31 2.50 -2.36 12.30
CA ASP A 31 2.41 -3.72 11.78
C ASP A 31 1.70 -3.81 10.43
N VAL A 32 1.72 -2.72 9.69
CA VAL A 32 1.05 -2.68 8.39
C VAL A 32 2.05 -2.37 7.29
N TYR A 33 1.94 -3.11 6.20
CA TYR A 33 2.71 -2.90 4.99
C TYR A 33 1.78 -2.45 3.89
N CYS A 34 2.26 -1.53 3.07
CA CYS A 34 1.46 -0.94 2.00
C CYS A 34 2.03 -1.28 0.64
N VAL A 35 1.13 -1.57 -0.29
CA VAL A 35 1.48 -1.64 -1.71
C VAL A 35 1.13 -0.28 -2.29
N CYS A 36 2.16 0.45 -2.70
CA CYS A 36 2.02 1.82 -3.14
C CYS A 36 2.31 1.95 -4.62
N ARG A 37 1.48 2.72 -5.30
CA ARG A 37 1.72 3.07 -6.70
C ARG A 37 2.36 4.46 -6.72
N CYS A 38 3.44 4.60 -7.47
CA CYS A 38 4.16 5.86 -7.61
C CYS A 38 4.01 6.36 -9.05
N PRO A 39 3.11 7.31 -9.31
CA PRO A 39 2.86 7.77 -10.69
C PRO A 39 4.06 8.43 -11.34
N GLU A 40 4.93 9.03 -10.53
CA GLU A 40 6.09 9.79 -11.02
C GLU A 40 7.40 9.01 -10.93
N GLY A 41 7.36 7.81 -10.35
CA GLY A 41 8.55 7.04 -10.10
C GLY A 41 8.99 6.18 -11.27
N LYS A 42 10.22 5.72 -11.19
CA LYS A 42 10.78 4.77 -12.14
C LYS A 42 10.09 3.42 -12.04
N PHE A 43 9.70 3.03 -10.85
CA PHE A 43 8.95 1.80 -10.60
C PHE A 43 7.50 2.14 -10.30
N ARG A 44 6.58 1.38 -10.90
CA ARG A 44 5.15 1.64 -10.74
C ARG A 44 4.64 1.33 -9.35
N TYR A 45 5.18 0.31 -8.72
CA TYR A 45 4.74 -0.14 -7.42
C TYR A 45 5.92 -0.30 -6.48
N GLU A 46 5.70 0.06 -5.23
CA GLU A 46 6.66 -0.14 -4.17
C GLU A 46 5.93 -0.75 -2.97
N ILE A 47 6.58 -1.71 -2.34
CA ILE A 47 6.07 -2.30 -1.11
C ILE A 47 6.89 -1.73 0.04
N MET A 48 6.21 -1.14 0.99
CA MET A 48 6.90 -0.56 2.13
C MET A 48 6.07 -0.65 3.40
N SER A 49 6.75 -0.69 4.54
CA SER A 49 6.07 -0.60 5.81
C SER A 49 5.48 0.80 5.96
N CYS A 50 4.51 0.94 6.85
CA CYS A 50 3.97 2.27 7.14
C CYS A 50 5.04 3.22 7.64
N ARG A 51 6.04 2.70 8.34
CA ARG A 51 7.15 3.50 8.82
C ARG A 51 7.98 4.08 7.67
N GLU A 52 8.26 3.26 6.68
CA GLU A 52 8.97 3.71 5.49
C GLU A 52 8.12 4.68 4.67
N LEU A 53 6.84 4.39 4.54
CA LEU A 53 5.89 5.24 3.85
C LEU A 53 5.86 6.64 4.44
N LYS A 54 5.84 6.74 5.76
CA LYS A 54 5.84 8.02 6.45
C LYS A 54 7.05 8.88 6.06
N LYS A 55 8.21 8.24 5.92
CA LYS A 55 9.44 8.94 5.51
C LYS A 55 9.39 9.35 4.05
N GLU A 56 8.94 8.46 3.19
CA GLU A 56 8.94 8.69 1.75
C GLU A 56 7.91 9.71 1.30
N LEU A 57 6.81 9.85 2.03
CA LEU A 57 5.78 10.84 1.70
C LEU A 57 6.27 12.28 1.72
N ARG A 58 7.42 12.52 2.31
CA ARG A 58 8.04 13.85 2.30
C ARG A 58 8.63 14.20 0.94
N ARG A 59 8.90 13.19 0.12
CA ARG A 59 9.58 13.36 -1.17
C ARG A 59 8.70 13.05 -2.35
N LYS A 60 7.80 12.10 -2.21
CA LYS A 60 7.03 11.56 -3.31
C LYS A 60 5.56 11.47 -2.98
N HIS A 61 4.76 11.48 -4.03
CA HIS A 61 3.34 11.23 -3.91
C HIS A 61 3.08 9.75 -4.17
N PHE A 62 2.27 9.14 -3.33
CA PHE A 62 1.90 7.73 -3.47
C PHE A 62 0.41 7.52 -3.46
N ILE A 63 -0.01 6.49 -4.16
CA ILE A 63 -1.40 6.03 -4.15
C ILE A 63 -1.40 4.65 -3.48
N ILE A 64 -2.12 4.52 -2.39
CA ILE A 64 -2.21 3.26 -1.66
C ILE A 64 -3.15 2.33 -2.39
N CYS A 65 -2.64 1.18 -2.83
CA CYS A 65 -3.40 0.19 -3.58
C CYS A 65 -3.69 -1.07 -2.79
N GLY A 66 -2.92 -1.30 -1.73
CA GLY A 66 -3.13 -2.48 -0.91
C GLY A 66 -2.52 -2.32 0.47
N ILE A 67 -3.06 -3.05 1.42
CA ILE A 67 -2.55 -3.11 2.79
C ILE A 67 -2.46 -4.56 3.23
N GLY A 68 -1.36 -4.91 3.88
CA GLY A 68 -1.13 -6.25 4.39
C GLY A 68 -0.53 -6.21 5.79
N GLY A 69 -0.65 -7.32 6.51
CA GLY A 69 -0.14 -7.43 7.86
C GLY A 69 1.31 -7.88 7.95
N SER A 70 1.93 -8.16 6.81
CA SER A 70 3.33 -8.53 6.73
C SER A 70 3.86 -8.20 5.35
N LYS A 71 5.17 -8.19 5.22
CA LYS A 71 5.82 -7.95 3.93
C LYS A 71 5.44 -9.03 2.93
N SER A 72 5.39 -10.26 3.38
CA SER A 72 5.01 -11.41 2.55
C SER A 72 3.59 -11.25 2.02
N GLU A 73 2.67 -10.83 2.86
CA GLU A 73 1.28 -10.61 2.46
C GLU A 73 1.18 -9.47 1.46
N ALA A 74 1.96 -8.41 1.66
CA ALA A 74 2.00 -7.28 0.73
C ALA A 74 2.51 -7.72 -0.65
N PHE A 75 3.49 -8.62 -0.70
CA PHE A 75 3.96 -9.17 -1.96
C PHE A 75 2.89 -9.97 -2.69
N GLU A 76 2.09 -10.73 -1.95
CA GLU A 76 0.97 -11.47 -2.54
C GLU A 76 -0.07 -10.52 -3.12
N ILE A 77 -0.33 -9.43 -2.42
CA ILE A 77 -1.25 -8.38 -2.90
C ILE A 77 -0.70 -7.74 -4.17
N PHE A 78 0.59 -7.42 -4.17
CA PHE A 78 1.25 -6.85 -5.34
C PHE A 78 1.11 -7.77 -6.55
N ARG A 79 1.34 -9.05 -6.35
CA ARG A 79 1.21 -10.05 -7.42
C ARG A 79 -0.22 -10.08 -7.96
N THR A 80 -1.21 -10.05 -7.07
CA THR A 80 -2.60 -10.04 -7.47
C THR A 80 -2.95 -8.80 -8.27
N ILE A 81 -2.47 -7.64 -7.85
CA ILE A 81 -2.70 -6.39 -8.57
C ILE A 81 -2.11 -6.46 -9.98
N VAL A 82 -0.89 -6.93 -10.09
CA VAL A 82 -0.21 -7.06 -11.39
C VAL A 82 -0.96 -8.02 -12.32
N GLU A 83 -1.41 -9.14 -11.79
CA GLU A 83 -2.14 -10.13 -12.57
C GLU A 83 -3.50 -9.62 -13.04
N GLU A 84 -4.20 -8.87 -12.19
CA GLU A 84 -5.53 -8.36 -12.54
C GLU A 84 -5.48 -7.16 -13.47
N THR A 85 -4.47 -6.31 -13.32
CA THR A 85 -4.36 -5.12 -14.16
C THR A 85 -3.57 -5.38 -15.45
N ASP A 86 -2.88 -6.51 -15.52
CA ASP A 86 -2.06 -6.89 -16.67
C ASP A 86 -1.00 -5.85 -17.02
N GLU A 87 -0.54 -5.07 -16.03
CA GLU A 87 0.40 -3.97 -16.26
C GLU A 87 1.81 -4.41 -16.63
N PHE A 88 2.17 -5.65 -16.30
CA PHE A 88 3.49 -6.18 -16.60
C PHE A 88 3.45 -7.39 -17.56
N ALA A 89 2.36 -7.53 -18.23
CA ALA A 89 2.21 -8.61 -19.21
C ALA A 89 3.02 -8.32 -20.48
#